data_f4bf91fc5fc3026063ec7f936bea3c63
#
_entry.id   f4bf91fc5fc3026063ec7f936bea3c63
#
_cell.length_a   1.000
_cell.length_b   1.000
_cell.length_c   1.000
_cell.angle_alpha   90.00
_cell.angle_beta   90.00
_cell.angle_gamma   90.00
#
_symmetry.space_group_name_H-M   'P 1'
#
loop_
_entity.id
_entity.type
_entity.pdbx_description
1 polymer ?
#
loop_
_entity_poly.entity_id
_entity_poly.type
_entity_poly.pdbx_seq_one_letter_code
_entity_poly.pdbx_strand_id
1 'polypeptide(L)'
;MDVKGRPLIPINCLFQGCYNPAYEAEIEKCKDKCWKYNMLSPNDREGRQAILRDLLGHMGEGAEFVPPFWCDYGYRISVGNNFYANHNTVMQDG
;
A
#
# COMPACT_ATOMS: atom_id res chain seq x y z
N MET A 1 5.74 3.07 17.17
CA MET A 1 4.66 3.01 16.16
C MET A 1 3.47 2.28 16.74
N ASP A 2 2.29 2.70 16.36
CA ASP A 2 1.10 1.99 16.78
C ASP A 2 0.93 0.70 15.98
N VAL A 3 -0.14 -0.05 16.29
CA VAL A 3 -0.36 -1.36 15.67
C VAL A 3 -0.61 -1.28 14.16
N LYS A 4 -0.86 -0.09 13.63
CA LYS A 4 -1.09 0.12 12.20
C LYS A 4 0.14 0.59 11.47
N GLY A 5 1.29 0.54 12.12
CA GLY A 5 2.54 0.98 11.50
C GLY A 5 2.74 2.47 11.44
N ARG A 6 1.88 3.24 12.08
CA ARG A 6 2.04 4.68 12.14
C ARG A 6 2.91 5.07 13.33
N PRO A 7 3.56 6.25 13.29
CA PRO A 7 4.29 6.72 14.44
C PRO A 7 3.38 6.76 15.67
N LEU A 8 3.92 6.39 16.83
CA LEU A 8 3.19 6.58 18.07
C LEU A 8 3.03 8.06 18.31
N ILE A 9 1.80 8.49 18.44
CA ILE A 9 1.44 9.88 18.57
C ILE A 9 0.78 10.07 19.92
N PRO A 10 1.18 11.12 20.67
CA PRO A 10 0.43 11.46 21.89
C PRO A 10 -1.03 11.68 21.55
N ILE A 11 -1.90 11.30 22.47
CA ILE A 11 -3.34 11.36 22.22
C ILE A 11 -3.81 12.74 21.79
N ASN A 12 -3.30 13.78 22.42
CA ASN A 12 -3.65 15.14 22.03
C ASN A 12 -3.22 15.47 20.62
N CYS A 13 -2.06 15.00 20.22
CA CYS A 13 -1.57 15.18 18.85
C CYS A 13 -2.42 14.39 17.87
N LEU A 14 -2.81 13.19 18.25
CA LEU A 14 -3.64 12.35 17.43
C LEU A 14 -4.94 13.02 17.02
N PHE A 15 -5.53 13.76 17.92
CA PHE A 15 -6.83 14.39 17.66
C PHE A 15 -6.72 15.79 17.07
N GLN A 16 -5.56 16.40 17.09
CA GLN A 16 -5.41 17.78 16.65
C GLN A 16 -4.32 17.96 15.62
N GLY A 17 -3.09 17.98 16.08
CA GLY A 17 -1.96 18.33 15.24
C GLY A 17 -1.51 17.22 14.32
N CYS A 18 -1.92 16.00 14.58
CA CYS A 18 -1.44 14.88 13.80
C CYS A 18 -2.36 14.49 12.65
N TYR A 19 -3.54 15.06 12.60
CA TYR A 19 -4.38 14.96 11.42
C TYR A 19 -3.85 15.92 10.37
N ASN A 20 -3.51 15.39 9.22
CA ASN A 20 -3.00 16.19 8.11
C ASN A 20 -3.79 15.85 6.85
N PRO A 21 -4.54 16.82 6.29
CA PRO A 21 -5.32 16.56 5.09
C PRO A 21 -4.50 16.08 3.89
N ALA A 22 -3.23 16.49 3.80
CA ALA A 22 -2.37 16.02 2.72
C ALA A 22 -2.09 14.53 2.85
N TYR A 23 -1.88 14.03 4.06
CA TYR A 23 -1.67 12.60 4.29
C TYR A 23 -2.95 11.81 4.04
N GLU A 24 -4.08 12.36 4.43
CA GLU A 24 -5.38 11.74 4.15
C GLU A 24 -5.60 11.59 2.65
N ALA A 25 -5.27 12.63 1.88
CA ALA A 25 -5.40 12.57 0.43
C ALA A 25 -4.48 11.51 -0.17
N GLU A 26 -3.26 11.37 0.35
CA GLU A 26 -2.33 10.33 -0.10
C GLU A 26 -2.87 8.93 0.20
N ILE A 27 -3.43 8.74 1.39
CA ILE A 27 -4.01 7.46 1.78
C ILE A 27 -5.21 7.12 0.88
N GLU A 28 -6.06 8.09 0.60
CA GLU A 28 -7.20 7.88 -0.28
C GLU A 28 -6.77 7.50 -1.69
N LYS A 29 -5.76 8.16 -2.22
CA LYS A 29 -5.19 7.81 -3.53
C LYS A 29 -4.65 6.38 -3.52
N CYS A 30 -3.94 6.01 -2.47
CA CYS A 30 -3.39 4.68 -2.33
C CYS A 30 -4.50 3.64 -2.27
N LYS A 31 -5.55 3.90 -1.49
CA LYS A 31 -6.68 2.98 -1.40
C LYS A 31 -7.39 2.80 -2.73
N ASP A 32 -7.50 3.87 -3.51
CA ASP A 32 -8.09 3.78 -4.85
C ASP A 32 -7.25 2.88 -5.77
N LYS A 33 -5.93 3.02 -5.71
CA LYS A 33 -5.03 2.17 -6.49
C LYS A 33 -5.13 0.71 -6.06
N CYS A 34 -5.18 0.45 -4.76
CA CYS A 34 -5.37 -0.89 -4.23
C CYS A 34 -6.70 -1.48 -4.69
N TRP A 35 -7.76 -0.68 -4.64
CA TRP A 35 -9.08 -1.12 -5.10
C TRP A 35 -9.04 -1.53 -6.57
N LYS A 36 -8.45 -0.70 -7.42
CA LYS A 36 -8.30 -1.02 -8.84
C LYS A 36 -7.50 -2.29 -9.04
N TYR A 37 -6.41 -2.44 -8.28
CA TYR A 37 -5.59 -3.64 -8.34
C TYR A 37 -6.42 -4.88 -8.00
N ASN A 38 -7.19 -4.80 -6.91
CA ASN A 38 -7.96 -5.93 -6.42
C ASN A 38 -9.16 -6.27 -7.32
N MET A 39 -9.57 -5.36 -8.18
CA MET A 39 -10.68 -5.59 -9.11
C MET A 39 -10.24 -6.17 -10.45
N LEU A 40 -8.94 -6.23 -10.71
CA LEU A 40 -8.45 -6.85 -11.94
C LEU A 40 -8.65 -8.36 -11.90
N SER A 41 -8.80 -8.94 -13.09
CA SER A 41 -8.81 -10.39 -13.21
C SER A 41 -7.50 -10.97 -12.66
N PRO A 42 -7.56 -12.09 -11.93
CA PRO A 42 -6.33 -12.76 -11.48
C PRO A 42 -5.38 -13.13 -12.62
N ASN A 43 -5.91 -13.25 -13.83
CA ASN A 43 -5.12 -13.60 -15.00
C ASN A 43 -4.56 -12.38 -15.74
N ASP A 44 -4.93 -11.17 -15.32
CA ASP A 44 -4.42 -9.94 -15.92
C ASP A 44 -3.10 -9.54 -15.25
N ARG A 45 -2.05 -10.29 -15.55
CA ARG A 45 -0.75 -10.07 -14.95
C ARG A 45 -0.17 -8.71 -15.33
N GLU A 46 -0.32 -8.32 -16.59
CA GLU A 46 0.23 -7.05 -17.06
C GLU A 46 -0.44 -5.86 -16.36
N GLY A 47 -1.76 -5.89 -16.24
CA GLY A 47 -2.50 -4.85 -15.53
C GLY A 47 -2.11 -4.78 -14.08
N ARG A 48 -1.98 -5.94 -13.41
CA ARG A 48 -1.57 -5.99 -12.02
C ARG A 48 -0.16 -5.45 -11.83
N GLN A 49 0.78 -5.84 -12.69
CA GLN A 49 2.16 -5.36 -12.61
C GLN A 49 2.24 -3.85 -12.83
N ALA A 50 1.47 -3.32 -13.78
CA ALA A 50 1.45 -1.88 -14.05
C ALA A 50 1.00 -1.09 -12.82
N ILE A 51 -0.06 -1.53 -12.15
CA ILE A 51 -0.54 -0.85 -10.96
C ILE A 51 0.47 -0.94 -9.82
N LEU A 52 1.08 -2.10 -9.63
CA LEU A 52 2.07 -2.27 -8.57
C LEU A 52 3.29 -1.37 -8.80
N ARG A 53 3.75 -1.23 -10.03
CA ARG A 53 4.88 -0.34 -10.33
C ARG A 53 4.57 1.11 -10.05
N ASP A 54 3.33 1.52 -10.26
CA ASP A 54 2.89 2.87 -9.95
C ASP A 54 2.67 3.06 -8.44
N LEU A 55 2.25 2.01 -7.75
CA LEU A 55 1.87 2.07 -6.33
C LEU A 55 3.09 1.98 -5.41
N LEU A 56 3.98 1.02 -5.66
CA LEU A 56 5.10 0.74 -4.76
C LEU A 56 6.28 1.66 -5.02
N GLY A 57 7.08 1.90 -3.99
CA GLY A 57 8.30 2.69 -4.12
C GLY A 57 9.34 2.01 -4.98
N HIS A 58 9.51 0.71 -4.79
CA HIS A 58 10.41 -0.11 -5.61
C HIS A 58 9.88 -1.52 -5.66
N MET A 59 9.95 -2.12 -6.84
CA MET A 59 9.54 -3.51 -7.03
C MET A 59 10.52 -4.18 -7.95
N GLY A 60 11.13 -5.26 -7.47
CA GLY A 60 12.04 -6.07 -8.27
C GLY A 60 11.30 -6.88 -9.33
N GLU A 61 12.04 -7.59 -10.15
CA GLU A 61 11.46 -8.43 -11.19
C GLU A 61 10.82 -9.67 -10.58
N GLY A 62 9.73 -10.11 -11.17
CA GLY A 62 9.05 -11.33 -10.75
C GLY A 62 8.29 -11.20 -9.43
N ALA A 63 8.15 -9.99 -8.91
CA ALA A 63 7.38 -9.79 -7.68
C ALA A 63 5.90 -10.04 -7.96
N GLU A 64 5.25 -10.72 -7.02
CA GLU A 64 3.84 -11.06 -7.12
C GLU A 64 3.13 -10.70 -5.83
N PHE A 65 1.98 -10.04 -5.96
CA PHE A 65 1.08 -9.78 -4.85
C PHE A 65 -0.28 -10.34 -5.26
N VAL A 66 -0.64 -11.46 -4.67
CA VAL A 66 -1.92 -12.09 -5.00
C VAL A 66 -3.05 -11.26 -4.39
N PRO A 67 -4.00 -10.79 -5.19
CA PRO A 67 -5.11 -10.00 -4.64
C PRO A 67 -5.95 -10.80 -3.63
N PRO A 68 -6.59 -10.15 -2.67
CA PRO A 68 -6.56 -8.73 -2.43
C PRO A 68 -5.32 -8.27 -1.65
N PHE A 69 -4.86 -7.07 -1.97
CA PHE A 69 -3.71 -6.45 -1.34
C PHE A 69 -4.05 -5.00 -0.96
N TRP A 70 -3.66 -4.59 0.23
CA TRP A 70 -3.90 -3.23 0.72
C TRP A 70 -2.66 -2.68 1.39
N CYS A 71 -2.43 -1.39 1.20
CA CYS A 71 -1.38 -0.65 1.91
C CYS A 71 -1.84 0.77 2.17
N ASP A 72 -1.10 1.51 2.98
CA ASP A 72 -1.48 2.88 3.35
C ASP A 72 -1.00 3.91 2.33
N TYR A 73 0.26 3.84 1.95
CA TYR A 73 0.85 4.79 0.99
C TYR A 73 1.37 4.09 -0.26
N GLY A 74 1.98 2.95 -0.11
CA GLY A 74 2.60 2.20 -1.20
C GLY A 74 4.02 2.62 -1.48
N TYR A 75 4.29 3.91 -1.62
CA TYR A 75 5.61 4.39 -2.03
C TYR A 75 6.71 4.11 -1.01
N ARG A 76 6.36 3.75 0.20
CA ARG A 76 7.33 3.35 1.24
C ARG A 76 7.65 1.87 1.21
N ILE A 77 6.99 1.13 0.35
CA ILE A 77 7.22 -0.31 0.22
C ILE A 77 8.26 -0.56 -0.86
N SER A 78 9.25 -1.37 -0.51
CA SER A 78 10.29 -1.78 -1.44
C SER A 78 10.42 -3.29 -1.35
N VAL A 79 10.32 -3.98 -2.46
CA VAL A 79 10.45 -5.44 -2.50
C VAL A 79 11.47 -5.84 -3.55
N GLY A 80 12.18 -6.92 -3.27
CA GLY A 80 13.22 -7.42 -4.17
C GLY A 80 12.65 -8.29 -5.27
N ASN A 81 13.57 -8.96 -5.98
CA ASN A 81 13.22 -9.86 -7.06
C ASN A 81 12.53 -11.10 -6.51
N ASN A 82 11.55 -11.58 -7.25
CA ASN A 82 10.81 -12.81 -6.92
C ASN A 82 10.12 -12.76 -5.56
N PHE A 83 9.82 -11.56 -5.06
CA PHE A 83 9.04 -11.42 -3.85
C PHE A 83 7.63 -11.95 -4.09
N TYR A 84 7.08 -12.64 -3.11
CA TYR A 84 5.73 -13.19 -3.21
C TYR A 84 4.92 -12.86 -1.97
N ALA A 85 3.76 -12.27 -2.18
CA ALA A 85 2.78 -12.01 -1.13
C ALA A 85 1.49 -12.73 -1.48
N ASN A 86 0.98 -13.49 -0.52
CA ASN A 86 -0.24 -14.27 -0.69
C ASN A 86 -1.48 -13.40 -0.53
N HIS A 87 -2.67 -14.00 -0.69
CA HIS A 87 -3.95 -13.31 -0.54
C HIS A 87 -4.08 -12.60 0.80
N ASN A 88 -4.79 -11.49 0.79
CA ASN A 88 -5.11 -10.72 1.99
C ASN A 88 -3.89 -10.12 2.69
N THR A 89 -2.84 -9.85 1.95
CA THR A 89 -1.69 -9.17 2.52
C THR A 89 -2.03 -7.69 2.74
N VAL A 90 -1.71 -7.21 3.93
CA VAL A 90 -1.87 -5.79 4.28
C VAL A 90 -0.52 -5.29 4.75
N MET A 91 0.00 -4.27 4.07
CA MET A 91 1.27 -3.64 4.45
C MET A 91 1.00 -2.24 4.94
N GLN A 92 1.31 -2.00 6.18
CA GLN A 92 1.08 -0.70 6.83
C GLN A 92 2.36 0.11 6.77
N ASP A 93 2.55 0.83 5.68
CA ASP A 93 3.75 1.61 5.43
C ASP A 93 3.63 3.08 5.85
N GLY A 94 2.69 3.33 6.69
CA GLY A 94 2.44 4.66 7.23
C GLY A 94 3.38 5.10 8.34
#